data_cbebd90da0cdc914d37c8cd44ad820d3
#
_entry.id   cbebd90da0cdc914d37c8cd44ad820d3
#
_cell.length_a   1.000
_cell.length_b   1.000
_cell.length_c   1.000
_cell.angle_alpha   90.00
_cell.angle_beta   90.00
_cell.angle_gamma   90.00
#
_symmetry.space_group_name_H-M   'P 1'
#
loop_
_entity.id
_entity.type
_entity.pdbx_description
1 polymer ?
#
loop_
_entity_poly.entity_id
_entity_poly.type
_entity_poly.pdbx_seq_one_letter_code
_entity_poly.pdbx_strand_id
1 'polypeptide(L)'
;MVLVFLREDLGELIGDPNFALPFWNWDNPKGMYIPEYFLDCRSALHDCKRNPDNLKAVVDLGFTGSKNPDQLVTNNLSIVYNEMIAANADAYGFMGKPYCQGSNEKESGPGWVERGSHTAVHVFVGDPREPAGEDLGNFYSAGRDPLFFCHHSNVDRMWTLWQYYLPSDQIPDKRITSRDFLEASFLFYNEKAELVRVTVEDCLDNRSMGYDFEQCDLPWLAYRPPAQTATAKVIRSRKTAPNAETVFPVNLDKIVRVLVPKTKKGKADELLVIEDITVDTTKFLKFDVFVNDEDDDLTDLDKAAYAGTYAQVPHKSGKKTNTTSISLKLTNLYNRMDVEDDDTVLLPWCRDIRVKVSPLVGSKSLRTHTC
;
A
#
# COMPACT_ATOMS: atom_id res chain seq x y z
N MET A 1 16.93 -5.42 5.77
CA MET A 1 18.05 -6.39 6.03
C MET A 1 18.57 -7.07 4.78
N VAL A 2 17.79 -7.71 3.91
CA VAL A 2 18.30 -8.32 2.66
C VAL A 2 19.03 -7.29 1.79
N LEU A 3 18.51 -6.07 1.68
CA LEU A 3 19.18 -4.98 0.95
C LEU A 3 20.49 -4.53 1.61
N VAL A 4 20.62 -4.65 2.94
CA VAL A 4 21.88 -4.36 3.65
C VAL A 4 22.95 -5.37 3.26
N PHE A 5 22.65 -6.65 3.29
CA PHE A 5 23.59 -7.69 2.84
C PHE A 5 24.00 -7.51 1.38
N LEU A 6 23.03 -7.24 0.50
CA LEU A 6 23.33 -6.97 -0.92
C LEU A 6 24.23 -5.75 -1.07
N ARG A 7 24.01 -4.68 -0.31
CA ARG A 7 24.86 -3.48 -0.31
C ARG A 7 26.30 -3.83 0.08
N GLU A 8 26.46 -4.62 1.14
CA GLU A 8 27.77 -5.02 1.64
C GLU A 8 28.49 -5.92 0.67
N ASP A 9 27.81 -6.93 0.12
CA ASP A 9 28.33 -7.79 -0.96
C ASP A 9 28.83 -6.98 -2.17
N LEU A 10 28.02 -6.05 -2.65
CA LEU A 10 28.37 -5.21 -3.81
C LEU A 10 29.51 -4.27 -3.47
N GLY A 11 29.51 -3.64 -2.28
CA GLY A 11 30.57 -2.77 -1.82
C GLY A 11 31.92 -3.49 -1.73
N GLU A 12 31.94 -4.72 -1.21
CA GLU A 12 33.14 -5.56 -1.17
C GLU A 12 33.62 -5.91 -2.58
N LEU A 13 32.73 -6.33 -3.47
CA LEU A 13 33.07 -6.71 -4.84
C LEU A 13 33.69 -5.57 -5.66
N ILE A 14 33.25 -4.32 -5.44
CA ILE A 14 33.79 -3.15 -6.15
C ILE A 14 34.88 -2.43 -5.37
N GLY A 15 35.16 -2.85 -4.13
CA GLY A 15 36.16 -2.24 -3.26
C GLY A 15 35.77 -0.86 -2.73
N ASP A 16 34.48 -0.58 -2.61
CA ASP A 16 33.94 0.69 -2.08
C ASP A 16 33.14 0.45 -0.79
N PRO A 17 33.72 0.69 0.39
CA PRO A 17 33.03 0.51 1.67
C PRO A 17 31.89 1.52 1.89
N ASN A 18 31.81 2.59 1.09
CA ASN A 18 30.77 3.59 1.16
C ASN A 18 29.68 3.37 0.10
N PHE A 19 29.72 2.26 -0.62
CA PHE A 19 28.69 1.95 -1.61
C PHE A 19 27.29 2.01 -0.99
N ALA A 20 26.35 2.65 -1.68
CA ALA A 20 24.97 2.75 -1.28
C ALA A 20 24.07 2.27 -2.41
N LEU A 21 23.03 1.50 -2.08
CA LEU A 21 21.99 1.14 -3.04
C LEU A 21 21.17 2.39 -3.36
N PRO A 22 20.96 2.73 -4.63
CA PRO A 22 20.07 3.81 -5.00
C PRO A 22 18.62 3.45 -4.69
N PHE A 23 17.80 4.44 -4.38
CA PHE A 23 16.35 4.26 -4.33
C PHE A 23 15.66 4.92 -5.51
N TRP A 24 14.60 4.30 -6.01
CA TRP A 24 13.76 4.88 -7.05
C TRP A 24 12.69 5.76 -6.39
N ASN A 25 12.87 7.08 -6.47
CA ASN A 25 12.03 8.09 -5.81
C ASN A 25 10.67 8.29 -6.53
N TRP A 26 9.87 7.23 -6.67
CA TRP A 26 8.58 7.24 -7.35
C TRP A 26 7.48 8.05 -6.60
N ASP A 27 7.70 8.44 -5.37
CA ASP A 27 6.83 9.29 -4.56
C ASP A 27 7.03 10.80 -4.82
N ASN A 28 7.99 11.17 -5.67
CA ASN A 28 8.26 12.55 -6.07
C ASN A 28 8.06 12.71 -7.59
N PRO A 29 7.35 13.76 -8.08
CA PRO A 29 7.08 13.96 -9.51
C PRO A 29 8.31 13.83 -10.42
N LYS A 30 9.47 14.27 -9.96
CA LYS A 30 10.73 14.15 -10.72
C LYS A 30 11.23 12.71 -10.84
N GLY A 31 10.85 11.82 -9.94
CA GLY A 31 11.23 10.43 -9.89
C GLY A 31 10.14 9.45 -10.36
N MET A 32 8.96 9.94 -10.75
CA MET A 32 7.84 9.09 -11.19
C MET A 32 8.03 8.43 -12.56
N TYR A 33 9.25 8.37 -13.05
CA TYR A 33 9.64 7.65 -14.27
C TYR A 33 10.66 6.58 -13.94
N ILE A 34 10.70 5.51 -14.75
CA ILE A 34 11.78 4.53 -14.63
C ILE A 34 13.12 5.24 -14.89
N PRO A 35 14.11 5.13 -14.00
CA PRO A 35 15.39 5.81 -14.19
C PRO A 35 16.09 5.37 -15.48
N GLU A 36 16.68 6.32 -16.23
CA GLU A 36 17.23 6.10 -17.57
C GLU A 36 18.27 4.98 -17.63
N TYR A 37 19.07 4.78 -16.58
CA TYR A 37 20.06 3.71 -16.50
C TYR A 37 19.48 2.30 -16.66
N PHE A 38 18.19 2.13 -16.35
CA PHE A 38 17.46 0.87 -16.50
C PHE A 38 16.85 0.69 -17.89
N LEU A 39 16.86 1.73 -18.74
CA LEU A 39 16.26 1.71 -20.07
C LEU A 39 17.28 1.40 -21.18
N ASP A 40 18.59 1.53 -20.92
CA ASP A 40 19.63 1.22 -21.91
C ASP A 40 19.75 -0.31 -22.06
N CYS A 41 19.34 -0.83 -23.20
CA CYS A 41 19.39 -2.26 -23.51
C CYS A 41 20.81 -2.88 -23.53
N ARG A 42 21.87 -2.05 -23.45
CA ARG A 42 23.26 -2.48 -23.32
C ARG A 42 23.72 -2.56 -21.87
N SER A 43 22.91 -2.04 -20.95
CA SER A 43 23.22 -2.05 -19.53
C SER A 43 22.89 -3.41 -18.91
N ALA A 44 23.72 -3.85 -17.95
CA ALA A 44 23.39 -4.99 -17.09
C ALA A 44 22.16 -4.76 -16.19
N LEU A 45 21.71 -3.51 -16.09
CA LEU A 45 20.51 -3.13 -15.35
C LEU A 45 19.23 -3.24 -16.19
N HIS A 46 19.34 -3.56 -17.48
CA HIS A 46 18.20 -3.73 -18.36
C HIS A 46 17.54 -5.09 -18.15
N ASP A 47 16.20 -5.07 -18.07
CA ASP A 47 15.38 -6.28 -18.16
C ASP A 47 14.40 -6.16 -19.33
N CYS A 48 14.43 -7.13 -20.24
CA CYS A 48 13.61 -7.15 -21.45
C CYS A 48 12.14 -7.54 -21.19
N LYS A 49 11.81 -8.00 -19.98
CA LYS A 49 10.45 -8.36 -19.58
C LYS A 49 9.67 -7.22 -18.93
N ARG A 50 10.22 -6.01 -18.90
CA ARG A 50 9.49 -4.83 -18.48
C ARG A 50 8.43 -4.46 -19.52
N ASN A 51 7.29 -3.97 -19.06
CA ASN A 51 6.21 -3.51 -19.92
C ASN A 51 6.66 -2.37 -20.83
N PRO A 52 6.79 -2.58 -22.15
CA PRO A 52 7.32 -1.58 -23.08
C PRO A 52 6.39 -0.35 -23.18
N ASP A 53 5.11 -0.49 -22.87
CA ASP A 53 4.15 0.61 -22.92
C ASP A 53 4.35 1.63 -21.76
N ASN A 54 5.08 1.20 -20.71
CA ASN A 54 5.28 1.98 -19.49
C ASN A 54 6.72 2.51 -19.33
N LEU A 55 7.68 2.12 -20.18
CA LEU A 55 9.11 2.48 -20.01
C LEU A 55 9.36 3.99 -19.91
N LYS A 56 8.54 4.81 -20.57
CA LYS A 56 8.66 6.28 -20.58
C LYS A 56 7.42 6.97 -20.03
N ALA A 57 6.55 6.24 -19.36
CA ALA A 57 5.34 6.78 -18.76
C ALA A 57 5.57 7.15 -17.29
N VAL A 58 4.75 8.06 -16.77
CA VAL A 58 4.63 8.30 -15.34
C VAL A 58 4.11 7.03 -14.68
N VAL A 59 4.69 6.61 -13.57
CA VAL A 59 4.19 5.47 -12.80
C VAL A 59 2.73 5.69 -12.40
N ASP A 60 1.91 4.67 -12.51
CA ASP A 60 0.50 4.69 -12.14
C ASP A 60 0.31 3.95 -10.80
N LEU A 61 0.48 4.67 -9.70
CA LEU A 61 0.33 4.11 -8.35
C LEU A 61 -1.12 3.71 -8.03
N GLY A 62 -2.07 4.20 -8.81
CA GLY A 62 -3.49 3.93 -8.63
C GLY A 62 -4.06 2.84 -9.53
N PHE A 63 -3.28 2.26 -10.43
CA PHE A 63 -3.77 1.31 -11.46
C PHE A 63 -4.94 1.88 -12.26
N THR A 64 -4.94 3.18 -12.51
CA THR A 64 -6.05 3.87 -13.18
C THR A 64 -6.08 3.60 -14.67
N GLY A 65 -4.93 3.23 -15.24
CA GLY A 65 -4.76 3.11 -16.69
C GLY A 65 -4.77 4.45 -17.42
N SER A 66 -4.79 5.57 -16.71
CA SER A 66 -4.70 6.91 -17.30
C SER A 66 -3.41 7.05 -18.10
N LYS A 67 -3.49 7.79 -19.20
CA LYS A 67 -2.32 8.17 -20.02
C LYS A 67 -2.04 9.67 -19.92
N ASN A 68 -2.74 10.39 -19.06
CA ASN A 68 -2.51 11.80 -18.79
C ASN A 68 -1.44 11.94 -17.67
N PRO A 69 -0.22 12.45 -17.98
CA PRO A 69 0.85 12.56 -16.99
C PRO A 69 0.49 13.46 -15.81
N ASP A 70 -0.19 14.57 -16.04
CA ASP A 70 -0.56 15.52 -14.98
C ASP A 70 -1.55 14.87 -14.00
N GLN A 71 -2.55 14.17 -14.53
CA GLN A 71 -3.50 13.39 -13.71
C GLN A 71 -2.80 12.29 -12.92
N LEU A 72 -1.86 11.57 -13.52
CA LEU A 72 -1.09 10.54 -12.82
C LEU A 72 -0.26 11.13 -11.70
N VAL A 73 0.37 12.28 -11.91
CA VAL A 73 1.15 12.97 -10.87
C VAL A 73 0.26 13.37 -9.69
N THR A 74 -0.90 13.99 -9.94
CA THR A 74 -1.82 14.40 -8.86
C THR A 74 -2.41 13.20 -8.13
N ASN A 75 -2.82 12.16 -8.86
CA ASN A 75 -3.27 10.89 -8.28
C ASN A 75 -2.19 10.28 -7.37
N ASN A 76 -0.96 10.19 -7.86
CA ASN A 76 0.14 9.60 -7.11
C ASN A 76 0.44 10.38 -5.82
N LEU A 77 0.45 11.71 -5.85
CA LEU A 77 0.63 12.52 -4.65
C LEU A 77 -0.50 12.31 -3.63
N SER A 78 -1.73 12.22 -4.11
CA SER A 78 -2.90 11.93 -3.28
C SER A 78 -2.82 10.53 -2.63
N ILE A 79 -2.42 9.53 -3.41
CA ILE A 79 -2.25 8.14 -2.95
C ILE A 79 -1.17 8.08 -1.86
N VAL A 80 0.02 8.60 -2.14
CA VAL A 80 1.14 8.56 -1.17
C VAL A 80 0.77 9.32 0.12
N TYR A 81 0.12 10.49 0.02
CA TYR A 81 -0.39 11.17 1.19
C TYR A 81 -1.37 10.31 2.00
N ASN A 82 -2.31 9.64 1.33
CA ASN A 82 -3.27 8.76 2.02
C ASN A 82 -2.56 7.58 2.68
N GLU A 83 -1.66 6.91 2.00
CA GLU A 83 -0.93 5.76 2.52
C GLU A 83 -0.03 6.12 3.70
N MET A 84 0.65 7.26 3.64
CA MET A 84 1.62 7.66 4.64
C MET A 84 0.99 8.38 5.84
N ILE A 85 -0.11 9.10 5.65
CA ILE A 85 -0.68 9.99 6.67
C ILE A 85 -2.13 9.64 7.00
N ALA A 86 -3.01 9.69 5.98
CA ALA A 86 -4.43 9.74 6.23
C ALA A 86 -5.02 8.40 6.68
N ALA A 87 -4.53 7.30 6.14
CA ALA A 87 -5.03 5.96 6.40
C ALA A 87 -4.34 5.25 7.56
N ASN A 88 -3.12 5.68 7.93
CA ASN A 88 -2.34 5.04 8.98
C ASN A 88 -2.73 5.53 10.36
N ALA A 89 -3.24 4.62 11.18
CA ALA A 89 -3.50 4.86 12.60
C ALA A 89 -2.29 4.49 13.48
N ASP A 90 -1.53 3.47 13.06
CA ASP A 90 -0.42 2.88 13.84
C ASP A 90 0.56 2.12 12.93
N ALA A 91 1.56 1.49 13.52
CA ALA A 91 2.57 0.69 12.80
C ALA A 91 1.96 -0.50 12.03
N TYR A 92 0.87 -1.04 12.50
CA TYR A 92 0.19 -2.16 11.83
C TYR A 92 -0.61 -1.71 10.61
N GLY A 93 -1.03 -0.47 10.57
CA GLY A 93 -1.57 0.13 9.35
C GLY A 93 -0.52 0.22 8.26
N PHE A 94 0.71 0.61 8.59
CA PHE A 94 1.82 0.69 7.66
C PHE A 94 2.33 -0.69 7.22
N MET A 95 2.71 -1.54 8.19
CA MET A 95 3.35 -2.83 7.96
C MET A 95 2.40 -3.98 7.64
N GLY A 96 1.11 -3.80 7.92
CA GLY A 96 0.14 -4.87 7.93
C GLY A 96 -0.06 -5.48 9.31
N LYS A 97 -1.02 -6.38 9.42
CA LYS A 97 -1.28 -7.08 10.67
C LYS A 97 -0.06 -7.93 11.08
N PRO A 98 0.29 -7.96 12.37
CA PRO A 98 1.48 -8.65 12.83
C PRO A 98 1.34 -10.16 12.56
N TYR A 99 2.45 -10.77 12.19
CA TYR A 99 2.56 -12.21 12.15
C TYR A 99 2.47 -12.77 13.58
N CYS A 100 1.66 -13.82 13.75
CA CYS A 100 1.62 -14.62 14.96
C CYS A 100 1.89 -16.07 14.61
N GLN A 101 2.81 -16.72 15.31
CA GLN A 101 3.16 -18.12 15.07
C GLN A 101 1.94 -19.02 15.30
N GLY A 102 1.60 -19.81 14.29
CA GLY A 102 0.42 -20.68 14.33
C GLY A 102 -0.92 -20.00 14.04
N SER A 103 -0.93 -18.70 13.78
CA SER A 103 -2.12 -18.00 13.33
C SER A 103 -2.55 -18.44 11.92
N ASN A 104 -3.85 -18.41 11.67
CA ASN A 104 -4.36 -18.62 10.32
C ASN A 104 -4.05 -17.37 9.46
N GLU A 105 -3.76 -17.57 8.19
CA GLU A 105 -3.58 -16.48 7.20
C GLU A 105 -4.76 -15.47 7.16
N LYS A 106 -5.93 -15.88 7.66
CA LYS A 106 -7.12 -15.01 7.78
C LYS A 106 -6.92 -13.79 8.69
N GLU A 107 -6.01 -13.90 9.65
CA GLU A 107 -5.73 -12.83 10.61
C GLU A 107 -4.63 -11.88 10.15
N SER A 108 -3.83 -12.31 9.17
CA SER A 108 -2.82 -11.46 8.53
C SER A 108 -3.44 -10.62 7.41
N GLY A 109 -2.93 -9.44 7.20
CA GLY A 109 -3.35 -8.57 6.11
C GLY A 109 -2.24 -7.60 5.76
N PRO A 110 -2.07 -7.24 4.47
CA PRO A 110 -1.02 -6.34 4.03
C PRO A 110 -1.23 -4.93 4.57
N GLY A 111 -0.13 -4.22 4.77
CA GLY A 111 -0.14 -2.81 5.12
C GLY A 111 -0.52 -1.91 3.94
N TRP A 112 -0.69 -0.61 4.22
CA TRP A 112 -1.15 0.33 3.21
C TRP A 112 -0.18 0.48 2.06
N VAL A 113 1.11 0.67 2.35
CA VAL A 113 2.15 0.81 1.32
C VAL A 113 2.29 -0.50 0.54
N GLU A 114 2.27 -1.64 1.22
CA GLU A 114 2.40 -2.95 0.57
C GLU A 114 1.30 -3.22 -0.46
N ARG A 115 0.04 -3.02 -0.09
CA ARG A 115 -1.12 -3.27 -0.98
C ARG A 115 -1.42 -2.15 -1.97
N GLY A 116 -0.85 -0.98 -1.77
CA GLY A 116 -1.02 0.21 -2.60
C GLY A 116 0.18 0.47 -3.50
N SER A 117 0.91 1.54 -3.24
CA SER A 117 1.99 2.04 -4.11
C SER A 117 3.09 1.00 -4.37
N HIS A 118 3.50 0.20 -3.38
CA HIS A 118 4.47 -0.87 -3.59
C HIS A 118 4.00 -1.86 -4.66
N THR A 119 2.80 -2.43 -4.50
CA THR A 119 2.23 -3.37 -5.47
C THR A 119 1.98 -2.71 -6.83
N ALA A 120 1.60 -1.43 -6.84
CA ALA A 120 1.39 -0.68 -8.08
C ALA A 120 2.66 -0.58 -8.92
N VAL A 121 3.79 -0.30 -8.30
CA VAL A 121 5.09 -0.25 -8.99
C VAL A 121 5.44 -1.60 -9.62
N HIS A 122 5.25 -2.70 -8.87
CA HIS A 122 5.48 -4.05 -9.40
C HIS A 122 4.67 -4.32 -10.68
N VAL A 123 3.36 -4.03 -10.64
CA VAL A 123 2.45 -4.25 -11.77
C VAL A 123 2.71 -3.28 -12.92
N PHE A 124 3.10 -2.04 -12.63
CA PHE A 124 3.44 -1.05 -13.64
C PHE A 124 4.66 -1.46 -14.48
N VAL A 125 5.67 -2.04 -13.84
CA VAL A 125 6.92 -2.46 -14.50
C VAL A 125 6.77 -3.80 -15.19
N GLY A 126 6.10 -4.78 -14.58
CA GLY A 126 5.90 -6.09 -15.17
C GLY A 126 5.05 -6.06 -16.44
N ASP A 127 5.42 -6.83 -17.46
CA ASP A 127 4.66 -6.90 -18.71
C ASP A 127 3.46 -7.87 -18.56
N PRO A 128 2.21 -7.41 -18.70
CA PRO A 128 1.04 -8.27 -18.61
C PRO A 128 0.95 -9.31 -19.76
N ARG A 129 1.78 -9.18 -20.79
CA ARG A 129 1.89 -10.16 -21.90
C ARG A 129 2.81 -11.33 -21.55
N GLU A 130 3.72 -11.14 -20.59
CA GLU A 130 4.53 -12.22 -20.05
C GLU A 130 3.70 -13.11 -19.11
N PRO A 131 4.04 -14.41 -18.99
CA PRO A 131 3.35 -15.29 -18.07
C PRO A 131 3.35 -14.73 -16.65
N ALA A 132 2.15 -14.42 -16.12
CA ALA A 132 1.96 -13.87 -14.78
C ALA A 132 2.65 -12.52 -14.50
N GLY A 133 2.97 -11.72 -15.54
CA GLY A 133 3.58 -10.39 -15.38
C GLY A 133 5.06 -10.40 -15.01
N GLU A 134 5.80 -11.48 -15.38
CA GLU A 134 7.24 -11.59 -15.08
C GLU A 134 8.07 -10.46 -15.76
N ASP A 135 9.23 -10.00 -15.20
CA ASP A 135 9.81 -10.47 -13.93
C ASP A 135 9.28 -9.66 -12.74
N LEU A 136 9.31 -8.31 -12.76
CA LEU A 136 9.00 -7.48 -11.58
C LEU A 136 7.55 -7.61 -11.10
N GLY A 137 6.61 -7.86 -12.00
CA GLY A 137 5.18 -7.97 -11.68
C GLY A 137 4.77 -9.29 -11.04
N ASN A 138 5.72 -10.14 -10.67
CA ASN A 138 5.41 -11.42 -10.05
C ASN A 138 6.34 -11.76 -8.86
N PHE A 139 5.78 -12.25 -7.78
CA PHE A 139 6.50 -12.54 -6.54
C PHE A 139 7.73 -13.43 -6.72
N TYR A 140 7.62 -14.52 -7.48
CA TYR A 140 8.71 -15.51 -7.56
C TYR A 140 9.86 -15.07 -8.48
N SER A 141 9.67 -14.07 -9.30
CA SER A 141 10.65 -13.59 -10.28
C SER A 141 11.08 -12.14 -10.08
N ALA A 142 10.39 -11.37 -9.26
CA ALA A 142 10.59 -9.93 -9.12
C ALA A 142 12.06 -9.52 -8.87
N GLY A 143 12.76 -10.26 -8.03
CA GLY A 143 14.18 -10.02 -7.74
C GLY A 143 15.15 -10.31 -8.90
N ARG A 144 14.68 -10.80 -10.05
CA ARG A 144 15.49 -10.95 -11.27
C ARG A 144 15.66 -9.64 -12.02
N ASP A 145 14.70 -8.72 -11.89
CA ASP A 145 14.83 -7.37 -12.42
C ASP A 145 15.65 -6.51 -11.44
N PRO A 146 16.81 -5.94 -11.84
CA PRO A 146 17.61 -5.09 -10.96
C PRO A 146 16.87 -3.87 -10.41
N LEU A 147 15.82 -3.39 -11.07
CA LEU A 147 14.99 -2.28 -10.61
C LEU A 147 14.24 -2.62 -9.31
N PHE A 148 14.02 -3.90 -9.02
CA PHE A 148 13.46 -4.40 -7.78
C PHE A 148 14.17 -3.82 -6.55
N PHE A 149 15.49 -3.81 -6.57
CA PHE A 149 16.28 -3.38 -5.40
C PHE A 149 16.16 -1.87 -5.17
N CYS A 150 16.08 -1.07 -6.23
CA CYS A 150 15.85 0.37 -6.13
C CYS A 150 14.42 0.70 -5.68
N HIS A 151 13.44 -0.08 -6.14
CA HIS A 151 12.07 0.02 -5.69
C HIS A 151 11.95 -0.29 -4.19
N HIS A 152 12.50 -1.41 -3.75
CA HIS A 152 12.45 -1.80 -2.35
C HIS A 152 13.30 -0.91 -1.43
N SER A 153 14.39 -0.31 -1.93
CA SER A 153 15.10 0.76 -1.22
C SER A 153 14.18 1.97 -0.97
N ASN A 154 13.31 2.33 -1.93
CA ASN A 154 12.34 3.40 -1.68
C ASN A 154 11.23 2.98 -0.70
N VAL A 155 10.78 1.72 -0.73
CA VAL A 155 9.82 1.21 0.26
C VAL A 155 10.42 1.27 1.68
N ASP A 156 11.68 0.91 1.85
CA ASP A 156 12.40 1.02 3.11
C ASP A 156 12.61 2.49 3.54
N ARG A 157 12.89 3.38 2.57
CA ARG A 157 12.89 4.82 2.80
C ARG A 157 11.53 5.33 3.30
N MET A 158 10.41 4.87 2.72
CA MET A 158 9.06 5.23 3.18
C MET A 158 8.84 4.82 4.64
N TRP A 159 9.30 3.63 5.04
CA TRP A 159 9.27 3.20 6.44
C TRP A 159 10.09 4.14 7.34
N THR A 160 11.31 4.48 6.95
CA THR A 160 12.18 5.42 7.69
C THR A 160 11.55 6.80 7.82
N LEU A 161 10.96 7.34 6.73
CA LEU A 161 10.23 8.60 6.76
C LEU A 161 9.05 8.52 7.73
N TRP A 162 8.28 7.45 7.66
CA TRP A 162 7.11 7.26 8.53
C TRP A 162 7.49 7.19 10.01
N GLN A 163 8.58 6.49 10.33
CA GLN A 163 9.05 6.35 11.72
C GLN A 163 9.57 7.66 12.31
N TYR A 164 10.43 8.38 11.58
CA TYR A 164 11.25 9.41 12.16
C TYR A 164 10.91 10.83 11.72
N TYR A 165 10.36 11.00 10.53
CA TYR A 165 10.21 12.32 9.92
C TYR A 165 8.77 12.81 9.83
N LEU A 166 7.79 11.93 9.95
CA LEU A 166 6.39 12.36 9.97
C LEU A 166 5.98 12.86 11.37
N PRO A 167 5.11 13.90 11.43
CA PRO A 167 4.64 14.47 12.68
C PRO A 167 3.95 13.42 13.57
N SER A 168 4.35 13.36 14.85
CA SER A 168 3.82 12.40 15.82
C SER A 168 2.36 12.67 16.23
N ASP A 169 1.88 13.89 16.02
CA ASP A 169 0.47 14.28 16.22
C ASP A 169 -0.47 13.71 15.15
N GLN A 170 0.08 13.38 13.98
CA GLN A 170 -0.66 12.74 12.89
C GLN A 170 -0.64 11.20 12.97
N ILE A 171 0.41 10.64 13.56
CA ILE A 171 0.59 9.19 13.74
C ILE A 171 1.00 8.93 15.19
N PRO A 172 0.03 8.78 16.10
CA PRO A 172 0.31 8.77 17.54
C PRO A 172 1.02 7.51 18.03
N ASP A 173 0.84 6.35 17.40
CA ASP A 173 1.49 5.12 17.83
C ASP A 173 2.28 4.44 16.70
N LYS A 174 3.59 4.66 16.72
CA LYS A 174 4.55 4.10 15.77
C LYS A 174 5.24 2.83 16.28
N ARG A 175 4.85 2.33 17.45
CA ARG A 175 5.51 1.18 18.08
C ARG A 175 4.94 -0.13 17.57
N ILE A 176 5.82 -1.07 17.33
CA ILE A 176 5.49 -2.47 17.15
C ILE A 176 5.69 -3.16 18.49
N THR A 177 4.65 -3.78 19.03
CA THR A 177 4.64 -4.37 20.37
C THR A 177 4.43 -5.89 20.37
N SER A 178 4.04 -6.47 19.24
CA SER A 178 3.83 -7.91 19.11
C SER A 178 5.16 -8.66 19.21
N ARG A 179 5.34 -9.43 20.26
CA ARG A 179 6.57 -10.23 20.48
C ARG A 179 6.76 -11.29 19.40
N ASP A 180 5.74 -12.02 19.03
CA ASP A 180 5.81 -13.00 17.95
C ASP A 180 6.28 -12.40 16.64
N PHE A 181 5.81 -11.17 16.33
CA PHE A 181 6.24 -10.46 15.13
C PHE A 181 7.70 -10.00 15.22
N LEU A 182 8.10 -9.42 16.36
CA LEU A 182 9.47 -8.94 16.57
C LEU A 182 10.51 -10.08 16.55
N GLU A 183 10.16 -11.21 17.15
CA GLU A 183 11.01 -12.40 17.24
C GLU A 183 10.92 -13.30 15.98
N ALA A 184 9.97 -13.05 15.07
CA ALA A 184 9.93 -13.73 13.78
C ALA A 184 11.26 -13.55 13.05
N SER A 185 11.79 -14.61 12.45
CA SER A 185 13.15 -14.58 11.92
C SER A 185 13.27 -15.39 10.64
N PHE A 186 14.25 -15.04 9.83
CA PHE A 186 14.69 -15.79 8.66
C PHE A 186 16.20 -16.03 8.69
N LEU A 187 16.65 -16.97 7.87
CA LEU A 187 18.07 -17.28 7.71
C LEU A 187 18.56 -16.68 6.39
N PHE A 188 19.72 -16.06 6.44
CA PHE A 188 20.37 -15.48 5.27
C PHE A 188 21.88 -15.65 5.38
N TYR A 189 22.61 -15.52 4.27
CA TYR A 189 24.06 -15.47 4.27
C TYR A 189 24.53 -14.00 4.28
N ASN A 190 25.46 -13.65 5.16
CA ASN A 190 26.10 -12.35 5.16
C ASN A 190 27.21 -12.29 4.09
N GLU A 191 27.86 -11.14 3.95
CA GLU A 191 28.96 -10.87 3.00
C GLU A 191 30.18 -11.78 3.17
N LYS A 192 30.30 -12.46 4.34
CA LYS A 192 31.36 -13.46 4.61
C LYS A 192 30.89 -14.88 4.33
N ALA A 193 29.75 -15.06 3.69
CA ALA A 193 29.10 -16.35 3.46
C ALA A 193 28.83 -17.14 4.77
N GLU A 194 28.64 -16.45 5.88
CA GLU A 194 28.23 -17.04 7.16
C GLU A 194 26.70 -17.04 7.25
N LEU A 195 26.13 -18.16 7.68
CA LEU A 195 24.68 -18.28 7.88
C LEU A 195 24.28 -17.52 9.15
N VAL A 196 23.52 -16.45 8.98
CA VAL A 196 23.02 -15.61 10.07
C VAL A 196 21.52 -15.73 10.23
N ARG A 197 21.03 -15.58 11.45
CA ARG A 197 19.61 -15.46 11.76
C ARG A 197 19.31 -13.98 11.96
N VAL A 198 18.31 -13.50 11.25
CA VAL A 198 17.83 -12.13 11.30
C VAL A 198 16.42 -12.10 11.83
N THR A 199 16.14 -11.33 12.87
CA THR A 199 14.81 -11.08 13.40
C THR A 199 14.18 -9.84 12.79
N VAL A 200 12.85 -9.70 12.90
CA VAL A 200 12.18 -8.46 12.53
C VAL A 200 12.67 -7.30 13.37
N GLU A 201 12.91 -7.52 14.68
CA GLU A 201 13.42 -6.51 15.60
C GLU A 201 14.76 -5.92 15.14
N ASP A 202 15.66 -6.75 14.60
CA ASP A 202 16.95 -6.32 14.03
C ASP A 202 16.80 -5.38 12.81
N CYS A 203 15.63 -5.40 12.15
CA CYS A 203 15.38 -4.69 10.91
C CYS A 203 14.61 -3.37 11.09
N LEU A 204 14.20 -3.02 12.30
CA LEU A 204 13.30 -1.87 12.52
C LEU A 204 14.00 -0.51 12.43
N ASP A 205 15.26 -0.45 12.79
CA ASP A 205 16.04 0.80 12.83
C ASP A 205 17.18 0.77 11.82
N ASN A 206 17.01 1.51 10.72
CA ASN A 206 18.03 1.63 9.66
C ASN A 206 19.36 2.23 10.18
N ARG A 207 19.32 3.11 11.18
CA ARG A 207 20.52 3.72 11.74
C ARG A 207 21.37 2.73 12.53
N SER A 208 20.71 1.81 13.24
CA SER A 208 21.41 0.71 13.92
C SER A 208 22.06 -0.25 12.92
N MET A 209 21.53 -0.33 11.71
CA MET A 209 22.08 -1.10 10.58
C MET A 209 23.12 -0.31 9.75
N GLY A 210 23.48 0.90 10.18
CA GLY A 210 24.58 1.68 9.61
C GLY A 210 24.27 2.41 8.31
N TYR A 211 23.00 2.67 7.98
CA TYR A 211 22.62 3.45 6.79
C TYR A 211 21.52 4.46 7.08
N ASP A 212 21.40 5.46 6.21
CA ASP A 212 20.31 6.43 6.17
C ASP A 212 20.04 6.80 4.71
N PHE A 213 18.98 7.56 4.47
CA PHE A 213 18.57 7.97 3.13
C PHE A 213 18.91 9.42 2.84
N GLU A 214 19.26 9.70 1.59
CA GLU A 214 19.41 11.07 1.09
C GLU A 214 18.12 11.86 1.34
N GLN A 215 18.27 13.10 1.83
CA GLN A 215 17.15 14.00 2.07
C GLN A 215 16.62 14.52 0.73
N CYS A 216 15.35 14.22 0.45
CA CYS A 216 14.64 14.69 -0.73
C CYS A 216 13.36 15.42 -0.34
N ASP A 217 12.91 16.32 -1.22
CA ASP A 217 11.61 16.96 -1.06
C ASP A 217 10.49 15.91 -1.02
N LEU A 218 9.52 16.13 -0.13
CA LEU A 218 8.33 15.29 0.06
C LEU A 218 7.08 16.05 -0.39
N PRO A 219 6.84 16.24 -1.69
CA PRO A 219 5.74 17.07 -2.19
C PRO A 219 4.37 16.54 -1.77
N TRP A 220 4.22 15.23 -1.60
CA TRP A 220 3.00 14.60 -1.10
C TRP A 220 2.66 14.99 0.33
N LEU A 221 3.63 15.33 1.17
CA LEU A 221 3.40 15.69 2.58
C LEU A 221 2.54 16.94 2.72
N ALA A 222 2.75 17.93 1.85
CA ALA A 222 1.95 19.16 1.77
C ALA A 222 0.75 19.03 0.83
N TYR A 223 0.65 17.93 0.09
CA TYR A 223 -0.42 17.74 -0.87
C TYR A 223 -1.76 17.49 -0.17
N ARG A 224 -2.81 18.08 -0.71
CA ARG A 224 -4.19 17.84 -0.25
C ARG A 224 -5.07 17.67 -1.47
N PRO A 225 -5.81 16.56 -1.57
CA PRO A 225 -6.82 16.40 -2.60
C PRO A 225 -7.82 17.56 -2.58
N PRO A 226 -8.37 17.94 -3.74
CA PRO A 226 -9.40 18.97 -3.80
C PRO A 226 -10.54 18.70 -2.83
N ALA A 227 -10.96 19.72 -2.09
CA ALA A 227 -12.08 19.61 -1.17
C ALA A 227 -13.37 19.30 -1.95
N GLN A 228 -14.12 18.33 -1.48
CA GLN A 228 -15.38 17.94 -2.09
C GLN A 228 -16.53 18.44 -1.22
N THR A 229 -17.34 19.35 -1.76
CA THR A 229 -18.58 19.79 -1.12
C THR A 229 -19.71 18.83 -1.45
N ALA A 230 -20.53 18.45 -0.46
CA ALA A 230 -21.70 17.61 -0.68
C ALA A 230 -22.67 18.27 -1.67
N THR A 231 -22.85 17.65 -2.82
CA THR A 231 -23.82 18.13 -3.83
C THR A 231 -25.19 17.48 -3.63
N ALA A 232 -26.20 18.03 -4.27
CA ALA A 232 -27.56 17.43 -4.30
C ALA A 232 -27.57 15.98 -4.83
N LYS A 233 -26.54 15.58 -5.63
CA LYS A 233 -26.40 14.23 -6.17
C LYS A 233 -25.98 13.23 -5.08
N VAL A 234 -25.04 13.59 -4.20
CA VAL A 234 -24.65 12.75 -3.02
C VAL A 234 -25.85 12.54 -2.12
N ILE A 235 -26.55 13.62 -1.76
CA ILE A 235 -27.73 13.55 -0.89
C ILE A 235 -28.79 12.59 -1.50
N ARG A 236 -28.97 12.62 -2.82
CA ARG A 236 -29.91 11.73 -3.50
C ARG A 236 -29.44 10.28 -3.52
N SER A 237 -28.15 10.04 -3.77
CA SER A 237 -27.55 8.70 -3.77
C SER A 237 -27.60 8.06 -2.38
N ARG A 238 -27.36 8.81 -1.31
CA ARG A 238 -27.52 8.33 0.07
C ARG A 238 -28.94 7.87 0.39
N LYS A 239 -29.95 8.53 -0.15
CA LYS A 239 -31.38 8.17 0.08
C LYS A 239 -31.81 6.88 -0.62
N THR A 240 -31.07 6.41 -1.60
CA THR A 240 -31.45 5.27 -2.47
C THR A 240 -30.52 4.07 -2.33
N ALA A 241 -29.36 4.21 -1.75
CA ALA A 241 -28.41 3.11 -1.55
C ALA A 241 -28.92 2.15 -0.45
N PRO A 242 -28.78 0.84 -0.63
CA PRO A 242 -29.14 -0.14 0.39
C PRO A 242 -28.13 -0.16 1.52
N ASN A 243 -28.54 -0.64 2.70
CA ASN A 243 -27.63 -0.89 3.80
C ASN A 243 -26.64 -2.02 3.47
N ALA A 244 -25.40 -1.90 3.92
CA ALA A 244 -24.35 -2.90 3.68
C ALA A 244 -24.77 -4.30 4.17
N GLU A 245 -25.42 -4.42 5.33
CA GLU A 245 -25.92 -5.68 5.89
C GLU A 245 -26.89 -6.42 4.98
N THR A 246 -27.58 -5.72 4.09
CA THR A 246 -28.54 -6.32 3.15
C THR A 246 -27.91 -6.71 1.82
N VAL A 247 -26.70 -6.22 1.51
CA VAL A 247 -26.01 -6.44 0.24
C VAL A 247 -24.90 -7.48 0.37
N PHE A 248 -24.17 -7.45 1.49
CA PHE A 248 -23.03 -8.33 1.70
C PHE A 248 -23.45 -9.70 2.29
N PRO A 249 -22.77 -10.79 1.90
CA PRO A 249 -21.61 -10.87 1.01
C PRO A 249 -21.96 -10.68 -0.47
N VAL A 250 -21.08 -10.06 -1.24
CA VAL A 250 -21.28 -9.76 -2.66
C VAL A 250 -20.03 -10.09 -3.49
N ASN A 251 -20.23 -10.54 -4.73
CA ASN A 251 -19.13 -10.60 -5.69
C ASN A 251 -18.96 -9.23 -6.33
N LEU A 252 -17.71 -8.76 -6.36
CA LEU A 252 -17.39 -7.42 -6.86
C LEU A 252 -17.03 -7.50 -8.35
N ASP A 253 -18.03 -7.63 -9.19
CA ASP A 253 -17.98 -7.58 -10.66
C ASP A 253 -18.41 -6.21 -11.23
N LYS A 254 -18.88 -5.33 -10.37
CA LYS A 254 -19.40 -3.99 -10.68
C LYS A 254 -19.23 -3.05 -9.48
N ILE A 255 -19.45 -1.76 -9.73
CA ILE A 255 -19.50 -0.76 -8.64
C ILE A 255 -20.65 -1.11 -7.69
N VAL A 256 -20.33 -1.28 -6.41
CA VAL A 256 -21.30 -1.53 -5.34
C VAL A 256 -21.38 -0.28 -4.45
N ARG A 257 -22.56 0.26 -4.27
CA ARG A 257 -22.83 1.39 -3.37
C ARG A 257 -23.68 0.93 -2.23
N VAL A 258 -23.21 1.16 -0.99
CA VAL A 258 -23.92 0.76 0.22
C VAL A 258 -23.81 1.84 1.29
N LEU A 259 -24.80 1.89 2.16
CA LEU A 259 -24.76 2.69 3.37
C LEU A 259 -24.13 1.87 4.49
N VAL A 260 -23.17 2.45 5.18
CA VAL A 260 -22.57 1.89 6.39
C VAL A 260 -22.90 2.80 7.55
N PRO A 261 -23.42 2.27 8.68
CA PRO A 261 -23.69 3.06 9.86
C PRO A 261 -22.41 3.73 10.37
N LYS A 262 -22.48 5.03 10.63
CA LYS A 262 -21.42 5.79 11.26
C LYS A 262 -21.51 5.60 12.77
N THR A 263 -20.37 5.43 13.43
CA THR A 263 -20.34 5.42 14.89
C THR A 263 -20.59 6.84 15.43
N LYS A 264 -21.31 6.95 16.55
CA LYS A 264 -21.51 8.27 17.17
C LYS A 264 -20.17 8.89 17.53
N LYS A 265 -20.00 10.19 17.25
CA LYS A 265 -18.78 10.94 17.55
C LYS A 265 -18.24 10.62 18.95
N GLY A 266 -17.07 10.00 18.98
CA GLY A 266 -16.24 9.77 20.15
C GLY A 266 -14.86 10.40 19.93
N LYS A 267 -14.02 10.40 20.97
CA LYS A 267 -12.61 10.85 20.86
C LYS A 267 -11.70 9.82 20.16
N ALA A 268 -12.23 8.68 19.74
CA ALA A 268 -11.47 7.59 19.13
C ALA A 268 -11.51 7.67 17.60
N ASP A 269 -10.46 7.17 16.96
CA ASP A 269 -10.41 7.03 15.51
C ASP A 269 -11.51 6.10 15.01
N GLU A 270 -12.12 6.47 13.89
CA GLU A 270 -13.14 5.68 13.22
C GLU A 270 -12.49 4.87 12.09
N LEU A 271 -12.69 3.56 12.15
CA LEU A 271 -12.16 2.62 11.16
C LEU A 271 -13.30 1.97 10.38
N LEU A 272 -13.17 1.94 9.05
CA LEU A 272 -13.94 1.07 8.19
C LEU A 272 -13.17 -0.24 8.00
N VAL A 273 -13.76 -1.35 8.40
CA VAL A 273 -13.15 -2.67 8.20
C VAL A 273 -13.93 -3.43 7.14
N ILE A 274 -13.22 -3.94 6.15
CA ILE A 274 -13.76 -4.83 5.13
C ILE A 274 -13.15 -6.21 5.38
N GLU A 275 -13.99 -7.16 5.79
CA GLU A 275 -13.57 -8.49 6.24
C GLU A 275 -13.96 -9.58 5.24
N ASP A 276 -13.36 -10.76 5.41
CA ASP A 276 -13.65 -11.97 4.61
C ASP A 276 -13.48 -11.75 3.10
N ILE A 277 -12.50 -10.92 2.70
CA ILE A 277 -12.17 -10.71 1.30
C ILE A 277 -11.54 -11.99 0.75
N THR A 278 -12.30 -12.75 -0.02
CA THR A 278 -11.81 -13.99 -0.64
C THR A 278 -11.28 -13.69 -2.03
N VAL A 279 -10.02 -13.99 -2.25
CA VAL A 279 -9.27 -13.65 -3.46
C VAL A 279 -8.67 -14.90 -4.12
N ASP A 280 -8.59 -14.88 -5.46
CA ASP A 280 -7.82 -15.87 -6.23
C ASP A 280 -6.35 -15.41 -6.26
N THR A 281 -5.49 -16.15 -5.57
CA THR A 281 -4.07 -15.79 -5.45
C THR A 281 -3.31 -15.92 -6.77
N THR A 282 -3.86 -16.58 -7.78
CA THR A 282 -3.23 -16.74 -9.09
C THR A 282 -3.50 -15.57 -10.04
N LYS A 283 -4.29 -14.60 -9.60
CA LYS A 283 -4.73 -13.46 -10.41
C LYS A 283 -4.32 -12.14 -9.78
N PHE A 284 -4.05 -11.17 -10.64
CA PHE A 284 -4.03 -9.78 -10.23
C PHE A 284 -5.44 -9.36 -9.81
N LEU A 285 -5.49 -8.67 -8.70
CA LEU A 285 -6.72 -8.11 -8.15
C LEU A 285 -6.47 -6.68 -7.67
N LYS A 286 -7.39 -5.82 -7.94
CA LYS A 286 -7.39 -4.45 -7.43
C LYS A 286 -8.79 -3.95 -7.16
N PHE A 287 -8.90 -3.14 -6.12
CA PHE A 287 -10.09 -2.39 -5.80
C PHE A 287 -9.84 -1.07 -5.05
N ASP A 288 -10.68 -0.09 -5.29
CA ASP A 288 -10.67 1.20 -4.62
C ASP A 288 -11.88 1.35 -3.71
N VAL A 289 -11.67 2.06 -2.63
CA VAL A 289 -12.72 2.44 -1.69
C VAL A 289 -12.84 3.95 -1.66
N PHE A 290 -14.04 4.43 -1.88
CA PHE A 290 -14.38 5.85 -1.78
C PHE A 290 -15.47 6.03 -0.72
N VAL A 291 -15.54 7.22 -0.15
CA VAL A 291 -16.56 7.58 0.81
C VAL A 291 -17.29 8.81 0.31
N ASN A 292 -18.60 8.72 0.18
CA ASN A 292 -19.44 9.79 -0.33
C ASN A 292 -19.05 10.33 -1.72
N ASP A 293 -18.47 9.49 -2.57
CA ASP A 293 -18.14 9.85 -3.94
C ASP A 293 -19.39 9.96 -4.82
N GLU A 294 -19.38 10.97 -5.70
CA GLU A 294 -20.55 11.36 -6.49
C GLU A 294 -20.50 10.87 -7.92
N ASP A 295 -19.33 10.72 -8.46
CA ASP A 295 -19.12 10.33 -9.84
C ASP A 295 -18.70 8.87 -9.97
N ASP A 296 -18.65 8.41 -11.19
CA ASP A 296 -18.23 7.06 -11.54
C ASP A 296 -16.85 7.07 -12.20
N ASP A 297 -16.11 8.17 -12.07
CA ASP A 297 -14.75 8.26 -12.61
C ASP A 297 -13.76 7.57 -11.66
N LEU A 298 -13.46 6.32 -11.98
CA LEU A 298 -12.50 5.49 -11.25
C LEU A 298 -11.04 5.79 -11.62
N THR A 299 -10.80 6.68 -12.59
CA THR A 299 -9.44 7.07 -13.01
C THR A 299 -8.92 8.27 -12.26
N ASP A 300 -9.80 9.04 -11.62
CA ASP A 300 -9.46 10.18 -10.79
C ASP A 300 -9.44 9.78 -9.31
N LEU A 301 -8.24 9.59 -8.75
CA LEU A 301 -8.01 9.29 -7.33
C LEU A 301 -7.58 10.53 -6.55
N ASP A 302 -7.45 11.68 -7.21
CA ASP A 302 -7.19 12.97 -6.57
C ASP A 302 -8.47 13.59 -6.02
N LYS A 303 -9.13 12.83 -5.11
CA LYS A 303 -10.41 13.20 -4.51
C LYS A 303 -10.36 13.13 -3.01
N ALA A 304 -11.01 14.09 -2.34
CA ALA A 304 -11.21 14.03 -0.90
C ALA A 304 -11.96 12.75 -0.45
N ALA A 305 -12.80 12.19 -1.32
CA ALA A 305 -13.57 10.97 -1.12
C ALA A 305 -12.73 9.67 -1.16
N TYR A 306 -11.52 9.69 -1.74
CA TYR A 306 -10.68 8.50 -1.87
C TYR A 306 -10.18 8.03 -0.50
N ALA A 307 -10.56 6.82 -0.10
CA ALA A 307 -10.21 6.24 1.18
C ALA A 307 -9.03 5.27 1.07
N GLY A 308 -8.79 4.68 -0.09
CA GLY A 308 -7.65 3.82 -0.35
C GLY A 308 -7.90 2.69 -1.32
N THR A 309 -6.84 1.97 -1.62
CA THR A 309 -6.79 0.83 -2.55
C THR A 309 -6.38 -0.45 -1.85
N TYR A 310 -6.84 -1.56 -2.36
CA TYR A 310 -6.27 -2.88 -2.15
C TYR A 310 -5.82 -3.45 -3.48
N ALA A 311 -4.58 -3.92 -3.57
CA ALA A 311 -4.10 -4.66 -4.71
C ALA A 311 -3.25 -5.85 -4.27
N GLN A 312 -3.23 -6.89 -5.10
CA GLN A 312 -2.32 -8.02 -4.96
C GLN A 312 -1.77 -8.42 -6.31
N VAL A 313 -0.51 -8.84 -6.35
CA VAL A 313 0.11 -9.48 -7.52
C VAL A 313 -0.17 -10.98 -7.51
N PRO A 314 -0.22 -11.63 -8.70
CA PRO A 314 -0.33 -13.07 -8.80
C PRO A 314 0.85 -13.78 -8.12
N HIS A 315 0.58 -14.87 -7.41
CA HIS A 315 1.63 -15.75 -6.93
C HIS A 315 1.21 -17.22 -6.99
N LYS A 316 2.17 -18.09 -7.25
CA LYS A 316 1.96 -19.55 -7.25
C LYS A 316 2.08 -20.07 -5.82
N SER A 317 1.03 -19.92 -5.01
CA SER A 317 0.94 -20.61 -3.76
C SER A 317 0.16 -21.94 -3.93
N GLY A 318 0.36 -22.89 -3.03
CA GLY A 318 -0.36 -24.17 -3.06
C GLY A 318 -1.88 -24.03 -2.87
N LYS A 319 -2.35 -22.90 -2.34
CA LYS A 319 -3.77 -22.56 -2.21
C LYS A 319 -4.14 -21.53 -3.28
N LYS A 320 -5.15 -21.86 -4.09
CA LYS A 320 -5.68 -20.98 -5.14
C LYS A 320 -6.51 -19.83 -4.59
N THR A 321 -6.95 -19.90 -3.35
CA THR A 321 -7.80 -18.87 -2.71
C THR A 321 -7.23 -18.52 -1.35
N ASN A 322 -7.22 -17.22 -1.04
CA ASN A 322 -6.90 -16.70 0.28
C ASN A 322 -8.04 -15.80 0.78
N THR A 323 -8.13 -15.64 2.09
CA THR A 323 -9.09 -14.72 2.72
C THR A 323 -8.31 -13.69 3.52
N THR A 324 -8.59 -12.42 3.29
CA THR A 324 -7.93 -11.30 3.95
C THR A 324 -8.93 -10.25 4.42
N SER A 325 -8.46 -9.23 5.11
CA SER A 325 -9.26 -8.09 5.54
C SER A 325 -8.44 -6.80 5.40
N ILE A 326 -9.14 -5.67 5.26
CA ILE A 326 -8.51 -4.34 5.28
C ILE A 326 -9.21 -3.43 6.27
N SER A 327 -8.44 -2.51 6.84
CA SER A 327 -8.94 -1.46 7.72
C SER A 327 -8.57 -0.09 7.15
N LEU A 328 -9.52 0.84 7.13
CA LEU A 328 -9.39 2.18 6.56
C LEU A 328 -9.71 3.20 7.64
N LYS A 329 -8.78 4.11 7.94
CA LYS A 329 -9.04 5.18 8.91
C LYS A 329 -9.88 6.28 8.24
N LEU A 330 -11.08 6.51 8.73
CA LEU A 330 -12.02 7.47 8.17
C LEU A 330 -11.95 8.86 8.81
N THR A 331 -11.38 9.00 9.99
CA THR A 331 -11.34 10.26 10.76
C THR A 331 -10.79 11.42 9.94
N ASN A 332 -9.63 11.22 9.30
CA ASN A 332 -9.01 12.25 8.47
C ASN A 332 -9.78 12.53 7.17
N LEU A 333 -10.45 11.50 6.64
CA LEU A 333 -11.27 11.62 5.45
C LEU A 333 -12.52 12.49 5.70
N TYR A 334 -13.20 12.29 6.81
CA TYR A 334 -14.34 13.12 7.19
C TYR A 334 -13.98 14.59 7.40
N ASN A 335 -12.81 14.85 7.99
CA ASN A 335 -12.31 16.22 8.16
C ASN A 335 -12.05 16.93 6.81
N ARG A 336 -11.67 16.17 5.77
CA ARG A 336 -11.44 16.72 4.43
C ARG A 336 -12.72 16.98 3.65
N MET A 337 -13.77 16.23 3.95
CA MET A 337 -15.03 16.30 3.19
C MET A 337 -16.08 17.20 3.81
N ASP A 338 -15.79 17.84 4.95
CA ASP A 338 -16.77 18.65 5.70
C ASP A 338 -18.10 17.88 5.92
N VAL A 339 -17.98 16.58 6.29
CA VAL A 339 -19.14 15.72 6.51
C VAL A 339 -19.84 16.13 7.79
N GLU A 340 -21.05 16.67 7.65
CA GLU A 340 -21.93 16.91 8.79
C GLU A 340 -22.21 15.60 9.55
N ASP A 341 -22.67 15.72 10.80
CA ASP A 341 -22.99 14.60 11.71
C ASP A 341 -24.18 13.72 11.24
N ASP A 342 -24.19 13.34 9.98
CA ASP A 342 -25.17 12.40 9.43
C ASP A 342 -24.75 10.95 9.73
N ASP A 343 -25.71 10.11 10.13
CA ASP A 343 -25.46 8.78 10.72
C ASP A 343 -25.02 7.70 9.71
N THR A 344 -24.78 8.05 8.44
CA THR A 344 -24.48 7.07 7.38
C THR A 344 -23.46 7.57 6.35
N VAL A 345 -22.65 6.65 5.82
CA VAL A 345 -21.63 6.88 4.79
C VAL A 345 -21.89 6.01 3.57
N LEU A 346 -21.73 6.56 2.36
CA LEU A 346 -21.90 5.85 1.10
C LEU A 346 -20.55 5.31 0.59
N LEU A 347 -20.48 4.02 0.25
CA LEU A 347 -19.28 3.37 -0.28
C LEU A 347 -19.51 2.83 -1.71
N PRO A 348 -18.80 3.31 -2.75
CA PRO A 348 -18.78 2.74 -4.10
C PRO A 348 -17.59 1.80 -4.36
N TRP A 349 -17.77 0.85 -5.34
CA TRP A 349 -16.83 -0.28 -5.50
C TRP A 349 -16.66 -1.00 -6.88
N CYS A 350 -15.53 -1.70 -7.19
CA CYS A 350 -15.27 -2.44 -8.45
C CYS A 350 -14.49 -3.77 -8.35
N ARG A 351 -14.99 -4.81 -9.03
CA ARG A 351 -14.55 -6.14 -9.59
C ARG A 351 -14.07 -7.31 -8.69
N ASP A 352 -14.74 -8.48 -8.91
CA ASP A 352 -14.41 -9.90 -8.59
C ASP A 352 -14.05 -10.31 -7.13
N ILE A 353 -14.74 -9.83 -6.09
CA ILE A 353 -14.48 -10.22 -4.70
C ILE A 353 -15.76 -10.48 -3.90
N ARG A 354 -15.68 -11.40 -2.93
CA ARG A 354 -16.69 -11.55 -1.87
C ARG A 354 -16.25 -10.74 -0.64
N VAL A 355 -17.09 -9.84 -0.19
CA VAL A 355 -16.78 -8.93 0.90
C VAL A 355 -17.90 -8.96 1.94
N LYS A 356 -17.54 -8.96 3.22
CA LYS A 356 -18.43 -8.71 4.35
C LYS A 356 -17.99 -7.41 5.02
N VAL A 357 -18.90 -6.47 5.18
CA VAL A 357 -18.66 -5.22 5.94
C VAL A 357 -19.24 -5.37 7.34
N SER A 358 -18.42 -5.14 8.33
CA SER A 358 -18.85 -5.09 9.73
C SER A 358 -18.69 -3.68 10.29
N PRO A 359 -19.73 -3.09 10.90
CA PRO A 359 -19.57 -1.83 11.60
C PRO A 359 -18.70 -2.06 12.85
N LEU A 360 -17.63 -1.30 13.00
CA LEU A 360 -16.87 -1.30 14.25
C LEU A 360 -17.64 -0.49 15.31
N VAL A 361 -18.15 -1.20 16.30
CA VAL A 361 -18.56 -0.63 17.57
C VAL A 361 -17.31 -0.06 18.24
N GLY A 362 -17.38 1.21 18.64
CA GLY A 362 -16.30 2.04 19.16
C GLY A 362 -15.25 1.30 20.00
N SER A 363 -14.03 1.69 19.80
CA SER A 363 -12.84 1.14 20.40
C SER A 363 -12.96 0.94 21.91
N LYS A 364 -13.32 -0.25 22.33
CA LYS A 364 -12.69 -0.84 23.50
C LYS A 364 -11.47 -1.57 22.95
N SER A 365 -10.33 -0.99 23.27
CA SER A 365 -9.00 -1.60 23.18
C SER A 365 -8.88 -2.64 22.05
N LEU A 366 -8.00 -2.38 21.09
CA LEU A 366 -7.29 -3.50 20.48
C LEU A 366 -7.23 -4.58 21.54
N ARG A 367 -8.00 -5.63 21.40
CA ARG A 367 -7.70 -6.83 22.15
C ARG A 367 -6.29 -7.13 21.75
N THR A 368 -5.37 -6.88 22.64
CA THR A 368 -4.10 -7.55 22.63
C THR A 368 -4.48 -9.01 22.54
N HIS A 369 -4.52 -9.57 21.32
CA HIS A 369 -4.41 -10.98 21.18
C HIS A 369 -3.02 -11.28 21.71
N THR A 370 -2.96 -11.64 22.98
CA THR A 370 -1.83 -12.36 23.53
C THR A 370 -1.78 -13.63 22.70
N CYS A 371 -0.85 -13.64 21.71
CA CYS A 371 -0.39 -14.89 21.13
C CYS A 371 0.25 -15.72 22.23
#